data_26c8e814fc3852e075246ca521d1cf0f
#
_entry.id   26c8e814fc3852e075246ca521d1cf0f
#
_cell.length_a   1.000
_cell.length_b   1.000
_cell.length_c   1.000
_cell.angle_alpha   90.00
_cell.angle_beta   90.00
_cell.angle_gamma   90.00
#
_symmetry.space_group_name_H-M   'P 1'
#
loop_
_entity.id
_entity.type
_entity.pdbx_description
1 polymer ?
#
loop_
_entity_poly.entity_id
_entity_poly.type
_entity_poly.pdbx_seq_one_letter_code
_entity_poly.pdbx_strand_id
1 'polypeptide(L)'
;MVNFSLEGKVALVTGASYGIGLALATAFARAGAKIVFNDIKQELVDKGLAAYKEEGIEAHGYVCDVTNEEKVNELVAKIEAEVGVID
;
A
#
# COMPACT_ATOMS: atom_id res chain seq x y z
N MET A 1 18.52 17.58 -10.67
CA MET A 1 17.66 16.63 -9.94
C MET A 1 16.28 16.59 -10.56
N VAL A 2 15.77 15.41 -10.80
CA VAL A 2 14.41 15.26 -11.34
C VAL A 2 13.41 15.35 -10.19
N ASN A 3 12.48 16.27 -10.28
CA ASN A 3 11.37 16.35 -9.35
C ASN A 3 10.29 15.36 -9.80
N PHE A 4 9.92 14.48 -8.89
CA PHE A 4 8.93 13.48 -9.15
C PHE A 4 7.79 13.62 -8.14
N SER A 5 6.58 13.84 -8.61
CA SER A 5 5.42 14.00 -7.76
C SER A 5 4.36 12.95 -8.09
N LEU A 6 3.85 12.29 -7.06
CA LEU A 6 2.75 11.34 -7.14
C LEU A 6 1.51 11.86 -6.40
N GLU A 7 1.47 13.16 -6.16
CA GLU A 7 0.35 13.75 -5.43
C GLU A 7 -0.97 13.42 -6.09
N GLY A 8 -1.92 12.96 -5.30
CA GLY A 8 -3.23 12.53 -5.79
C GLY A 8 -3.29 11.11 -6.36
N LYS A 9 -2.16 10.43 -6.45
CA LYS A 9 -2.11 9.04 -6.94
C LYS A 9 -2.35 8.05 -5.81
N VAL A 10 -2.88 6.89 -6.16
CA VAL A 10 -3.06 5.76 -5.24
C VAL A 10 -2.14 4.63 -5.69
N ALA A 11 -1.19 4.27 -4.84
CA ALA A 11 -0.23 3.22 -5.16
C ALA A 11 -0.54 1.97 -4.33
N LEU A 12 -0.78 0.86 -5.02
CA LEU A 12 -0.93 -0.46 -4.39
C LEU A 12 0.39 -1.21 -4.48
N VAL A 13 0.95 -1.56 -3.33
CA VAL A 13 2.21 -2.31 -3.26
C VAL A 13 1.97 -3.62 -2.52
N THR A 14 2.20 -4.75 -3.19
CA THR A 14 2.05 -6.07 -2.58
C THR A 14 3.27 -6.42 -1.75
N GLY A 15 3.05 -7.09 -0.60
CA GLY A 15 4.15 -7.47 0.28
C GLY A 15 4.91 -6.29 0.88
N ALA A 16 4.26 -5.15 1.06
CA ALA A 16 4.91 -3.90 1.49
C ALA A 16 4.98 -3.72 3.01
N SER A 17 4.86 -4.81 3.77
CA SER A 17 4.91 -4.76 5.23
C SER A 17 6.35 -4.66 5.77
N TYR A 18 7.34 -5.03 4.97
CA TYR A 18 8.75 -5.01 5.35
C TYR A 18 9.65 -5.04 4.11
N GLY A 19 10.96 -4.83 4.33
CA GLY A 19 11.97 -5.01 3.28
C GLY A 19 11.85 -4.01 2.13
N ILE A 20 12.12 -4.50 0.91
CA ILE A 20 12.14 -3.69 -0.31
C ILE A 20 10.76 -3.09 -0.60
N GLY A 21 9.69 -3.85 -0.39
CA GLY A 21 8.32 -3.36 -0.59
C GLY A 21 8.00 -2.16 0.29
N LEU A 22 8.40 -2.22 1.57
CA LEU A 22 8.23 -1.12 2.50
C LEU A 22 9.02 0.11 2.04
N ALA A 23 10.26 -0.07 1.61
CA ALA A 23 11.11 1.02 1.12
C ALA A 23 10.51 1.71 -0.10
N LEU A 24 9.99 0.92 -1.06
CA LEU A 24 9.34 1.46 -2.25
C LEU A 24 8.08 2.24 -1.90
N ALA A 25 7.23 1.69 -1.04
CA ALA A 25 6.01 2.36 -0.62
C ALA A 25 6.31 3.66 0.12
N THR A 26 7.34 3.67 0.95
CA THR A 26 7.78 4.88 1.65
C THR A 26 8.22 5.96 0.65
N ALA A 27 8.97 5.57 -0.38
CA ALA A 27 9.40 6.49 -1.42
C ALA A 27 8.20 7.07 -2.18
N PHE A 28 7.21 6.25 -2.52
CA PHE A 28 6.00 6.72 -3.19
C PHE A 28 5.19 7.68 -2.29
N ALA A 29 5.10 7.37 -1.01
CA ALA A 29 4.40 8.24 -0.05
C ALA A 29 5.07 9.60 0.06
N ARG A 30 6.39 9.64 0.07
CA ARG A 30 7.15 10.90 0.12
C ARG A 30 6.99 11.70 -1.16
N ALA A 31 6.68 11.06 -2.27
CA ALA A 31 6.35 11.72 -3.53
C ALA A 31 4.88 12.19 -3.59
N GLY A 32 4.08 11.89 -2.57
CA GLY A 32 2.71 12.37 -2.44
C GLY A 32 1.62 11.33 -2.69
N ALA A 33 1.96 10.09 -3.00
CA ALA A 33 0.98 9.05 -3.24
C ALA A 33 0.29 8.58 -1.96
N LYS A 34 -0.96 8.19 -2.08
CA LYS A 34 -1.66 7.46 -1.03
C LYS A 34 -1.20 6.01 -1.12
N ILE A 35 -0.79 5.43 0.00
CA ILE A 35 -0.26 4.08 0.03
C ILE A 35 -1.35 3.10 0.44
N VAL A 36 -1.52 2.08 -0.39
CA VAL A 36 -2.33 0.91 -0.09
C VAL A 36 -1.42 -0.30 -0.22
N PHE A 37 -1.40 -1.15 0.77
CA PHE A 37 -0.57 -2.35 0.70
C PHE A 37 -1.35 -3.56 1.18
N ASN A 38 -0.89 -4.74 0.80
CA ASN A 38 -1.46 -5.98 1.27
C ASN A 38 -0.38 -6.98 1.64
N ASP A 39 -0.73 -7.90 2.50
CA ASP A 39 0.10 -9.03 2.83
C ASP A 39 -0.81 -10.23 3.11
N ILE A 40 -0.20 -11.41 3.19
CA ILE A 40 -0.93 -12.65 3.35
C ILE A 40 -1.44 -12.87 4.77
N LYS A 41 -0.82 -12.24 5.76
CA LYS A 41 -1.17 -12.40 7.17
C LYS A 41 -1.50 -11.08 7.85
N GLN A 42 -2.48 -11.11 8.73
CA GLN A 42 -2.86 -9.92 9.51
C GLN A 42 -1.70 -9.38 10.34
N GLU A 43 -0.86 -10.24 10.91
CA GLU A 43 0.31 -9.83 11.68
C GLU A 43 1.27 -8.96 10.86
N LEU A 44 1.47 -9.33 9.58
CA LEU A 44 2.34 -8.58 8.69
C LEU A 44 1.72 -7.24 8.31
N VAL A 45 0.41 -7.21 8.10
CA VAL A 45 -0.30 -5.96 7.82
C VAL A 45 -0.21 -5.01 9.02
N ASP A 46 -0.43 -5.51 10.22
CA ASP A 46 -0.33 -4.70 11.44
C ASP A 46 1.09 -4.15 11.63
N LYS A 47 2.10 -4.97 11.38
CA LYS A 47 3.50 -4.57 11.45
C LYS A 47 3.82 -3.47 10.44
N GLY A 48 3.32 -3.63 9.23
CA GLY A 48 3.50 -2.64 8.17
C GLY A 48 2.83 -1.31 8.52
N LEU A 49 1.60 -1.34 9.02
CA LEU A 49 0.88 -0.14 9.44
C LEU A 49 1.64 0.60 10.53
N ALA A 50 2.20 -0.12 11.51
CA ALA A 50 3.00 0.48 12.57
C ALA A 50 4.27 1.15 12.02
N ALA A 51 4.94 0.50 11.08
CA ALA A 51 6.14 1.04 10.45
C ALA A 51 5.85 2.32 9.66
N TYR A 52 4.77 2.35 8.89
CA TYR A 52 4.36 3.57 8.17
C TYR A 52 4.00 4.70 9.13
N LYS A 53 3.33 4.38 10.21
CA LYS A 53 2.96 5.37 11.22
C LYS A 53 4.19 6.02 11.86
N GLU A 54 5.24 5.25 12.13
CA GLU A 54 6.50 5.79 12.66
C GLU A 54 7.14 6.78 11.71
N GLU A 55 6.98 6.57 10.40
CA GLU A 55 7.50 7.47 9.37
C GLU A 55 6.56 8.64 9.09
N GLY A 56 5.43 8.73 9.79
CA GLY A 56 4.45 9.78 9.57
C GLY A 56 3.63 9.59 8.28
N ILE A 57 3.55 8.36 7.79
CA ILE A 57 2.86 8.02 6.56
C ILE A 57 1.50 7.40 6.86
N GLU A 58 0.45 7.93 6.25
CA GLU A 58 -0.87 7.32 6.30
C GLU A 58 -0.94 6.24 5.23
N ALA A 59 -1.16 5.01 5.66
CA ALA A 59 -1.26 3.87 4.76
C ALA A 59 -2.48 3.02 5.09
N HIS A 60 -3.00 2.33 4.08
CA HIS A 60 -4.13 1.44 4.19
C HIS A 60 -3.66 0.01 3.94
N GLY A 61 -3.86 -0.87 4.91
CA GLY A 61 -3.39 -2.25 4.85
C GLY A 61 -4.54 -3.24 4.71
N TYR A 62 -4.35 -4.26 3.90
CA TYR A 62 -5.34 -5.30 3.67
C TYR A 62 -4.69 -6.68 3.69
N VAL A 63 -5.42 -7.67 4.17
CA VAL A 63 -4.99 -9.07 4.11
C VAL A 63 -5.55 -9.68 2.83
N CYS A 64 -4.67 -10.17 1.98
CA CYS A 64 -5.07 -10.78 0.71
C CYS A 64 -3.99 -11.74 0.21
N ASP A 65 -4.41 -12.93 -0.21
CA ASP A 65 -3.55 -13.88 -0.89
C ASP A 65 -3.57 -13.54 -2.39
N VAL A 66 -2.47 -12.94 -2.88
CA VAL A 66 -2.37 -12.51 -4.27
C VAL A 66 -2.27 -13.66 -5.27
N THR A 67 -2.13 -14.90 -4.80
CA THR A 67 -2.18 -16.06 -5.69
C THR A 67 -3.61 -16.46 -6.04
N ASN A 68 -4.60 -15.88 -5.39
CA ASN A 68 -6.01 -16.13 -5.64
C ASN A 68 -6.61 -14.93 -6.39
N GLU A 69 -6.90 -15.12 -7.69
CA GLU A 69 -7.41 -14.06 -8.56
C GLU A 69 -8.72 -13.46 -8.08
N GLU A 70 -9.63 -14.29 -7.59
CA GLU A 70 -10.92 -13.81 -7.07
C GLU A 70 -10.74 -12.90 -5.86
N LYS A 71 -9.84 -13.26 -4.95
CA LYS A 71 -9.52 -12.45 -3.78
C LYS A 71 -8.86 -11.13 -4.17
N VAL A 72 -8.01 -11.13 -5.18
CA VAL A 72 -7.37 -9.92 -5.69
C VAL A 72 -8.43 -8.98 -6.28
N ASN A 73 -9.37 -9.51 -7.06
CA ASN A 73 -10.43 -8.70 -7.64
C ASN A 73 -11.33 -8.08 -6.57
N GLU A 74 -11.65 -8.83 -5.52
CA GLU A 74 -12.42 -8.31 -4.39
C GLU A 74 -11.65 -7.21 -3.66
N LEU A 75 -10.34 -7.39 -3.49
CA LEU A 75 -9.47 -6.41 -2.85
C LEU A 75 -9.43 -5.11 -3.64
N VAL A 76 -9.24 -5.20 -4.95
CA VAL A 76 -9.19 -4.01 -5.82
C VAL A 76 -10.52 -3.24 -5.73
N ALA A 77 -11.65 -3.93 -5.79
CA ALA A 77 -12.95 -3.30 -5.68
C ALA A 77 -13.13 -2.60 -4.32
N LYS A 78 -12.67 -3.23 -3.25
CA LYS A 78 -12.73 -2.67 -1.90
C LYS A 78 -11.86 -1.41 -1.77
N ILE A 79 -10.65 -1.46 -2.31
CA ILE A 79 -9.73 -0.33 -2.29
C ILE A 79 -10.32 0.86 -3.06
N GLU A 80 -10.86 0.61 -4.24
CA GLU A 80 -11.46 1.67 -5.04
C GLU A 80 -12.66 2.32 -4.35
N ALA A 81 -13.42 1.54 -3.58
CA ALA A 81 -14.55 2.06 -2.82
C ALA A 81 -14.13 2.86 -1.58
N GLU A 82 -13.04 2.43 -0.89
CA GLU A 82 -12.63 3.01 0.40
C GLU A 82 -11.56 4.10 0.27
N VAL A 83 -10.65 3.96 -0.67
CA VAL A 83 -9.48 4.83 -0.80
C VAL A 83 -9.54 5.67 -2.08
N GLY A 84 -9.76 5.02 -3.20
CA GLY A 84 -9.79 5.67 -4.50
C GLY A 84 -9.27 4.74 -5.60
N VAL A 85 -9.34 5.22 -6.84
CA VAL A 85 -8.90 4.44 -8.00
C VAL A 85 -7.39 4.23 -7.94
N ILE A 86 -6.96 3.00 -8.14
CA ILE A 86 -5.53 2.64 -8.17
C ILE A 86 -4.90 3.14 -9.47
N ASP A 87 -3.82 3.83 -9.32
CA ASP A 87 -3.07 4.40 -10.45
C ASP A 87 -1.84 3.56 -10.88
#